data_aa4144b68f77051401188f43356c0285
#
_entry.id   aa4144b68f77051401188f43356c0285
#
_cell.length_a   1.000
_cell.length_b   1.000
_cell.length_c   1.000
_cell.angle_alpha   90.00
_cell.angle_beta   90.00
_cell.angle_gamma   90.00
#
_symmetry.space_group_name_H-M   'P 1'
#
loop_
_entity.id
_entity.type
_entity.pdbx_description
1 polymer ?
#
loop_
_entity_poly.entity_id
_entity_poly.type
_entity_poly.pdbx_seq_one_letter_code
_entity_poly.pdbx_strand_id
1 'polypeptide(L)'
;MTDTTPQTGLGPLSDSFPQSDKVRVGDLDVPARDIRLTNGDMLRVYDTTGPQDCDIRKGLPKRRQPWVAARTARGDTNFSQMHYAKQGVITEEMRFVAIRENVEPEFVRKEIAEGRAIIPANKNHPEIEPTIIGRNFLVKINANIGNSALGSSIEEEVEKLQWATRWGADTVMDLSTGKNIHETREWIVRNSPVPIGTVPIYQALERVEGRVEDLNLEMFLEVLEEQAQQGVDYFTIHAGVLLRYVPLTADRVTGIVSRGGSIMAKWCLHHHRENFLYTGFEEICKLMKRYDVSFSLGDGLRPGCIKDANDGAQFGELETLGELTKIAWEHDVQVMIEGPGHVPMHLIKENMDKQLKDCHEAPFYTLGPLTTDIAPGYDHITSAIGAAMIGSYGTAMLCYVTPKEHLGLPNKDDVKQGVITYKIAAHAADLAKGHPGAQDRDDALSKARFEFRWDDQFNLSLDPETSKAYHDETLPQDGAKVAHFCSMCGPRFCSMKITEEVREYAKKGMQEKSGEFAERGGVIQ
;
A
#
# COMPACT_ATOMS: atom_id res chain seq x y z
N MET A 1 -17.99 34.50 -17.69
CA MET A 1 -16.86 33.58 -17.91
C MET A 1 -17.00 32.52 -16.84
N THR A 2 -17.55 31.38 -17.21
CA THR A 2 -17.68 30.23 -16.30
C THR A 2 -16.28 29.71 -16.05
N ASP A 3 -15.87 29.74 -14.79
CA ASP A 3 -14.59 29.18 -14.31
C ASP A 3 -14.65 27.65 -14.52
N THR A 4 -14.19 27.18 -15.68
CA THR A 4 -14.03 25.76 -15.96
C THR A 4 -12.67 25.31 -15.45
N THR A 5 -12.53 25.26 -14.14
CA THR A 5 -11.44 24.50 -13.50
C THR A 5 -11.60 23.04 -13.95
N PRO A 6 -10.62 22.40 -14.57
CA PRO A 6 -10.72 20.99 -14.89
C PRO A 6 -10.74 20.21 -13.59
N GLN A 7 -11.93 19.85 -13.17
CA GLN A 7 -12.13 18.88 -12.10
C GLN A 7 -11.95 17.49 -12.73
N THR A 8 -11.21 16.63 -12.07
CA THR A 8 -11.31 15.19 -12.33
C THR A 8 -12.77 14.80 -12.19
N GLY A 9 -13.25 13.81 -12.95
CA GLY A 9 -14.64 13.34 -12.90
C GLY A 9 -15.06 12.74 -11.54
N LEU A 10 -14.22 12.93 -10.49
CA LEU A 10 -14.50 12.52 -9.12
C LEU A 10 -15.30 13.60 -8.40
N GLY A 11 -16.47 13.23 -7.90
CA GLY A 11 -17.26 14.05 -6.99
C GLY A 11 -16.53 14.34 -5.66
N PRO A 12 -17.09 15.21 -4.80
CA PRO A 12 -16.51 15.55 -3.52
C PRO A 12 -16.29 14.30 -2.65
N LEU A 13 -15.38 14.40 -1.66
CA LEU A 13 -15.06 13.28 -0.76
C LEU A 13 -16.28 12.80 0.04
N SER A 14 -17.22 13.71 0.33
CA SER A 14 -18.48 13.40 1.01
C SER A 14 -19.38 12.42 0.26
N ASP A 15 -19.21 12.27 -1.06
CA ASP A 15 -19.99 11.28 -1.82
C ASP A 15 -19.59 9.85 -1.42
N SER A 16 -18.29 9.63 -1.21
CA SER A 16 -17.77 8.32 -0.79
C SER A 16 -17.81 8.12 0.74
N PHE A 17 -17.67 9.20 1.52
CA PHE A 17 -17.58 9.17 2.99
C PHE A 17 -18.46 10.24 3.65
N PRO A 18 -19.79 10.07 3.64
CA PRO A 18 -20.75 11.14 4.01
C PRO A 18 -20.64 11.65 5.45
N GLN A 19 -20.22 10.82 6.41
CA GLN A 19 -20.07 11.20 7.83
C GLN A 19 -18.61 11.49 8.21
N SER A 20 -17.72 11.66 7.25
CA SER A 20 -16.29 11.91 7.52
C SER A 20 -15.90 13.36 7.28
N ASP A 21 -15.18 13.94 8.24
CA ASP A 21 -14.52 15.24 8.10
C ASP A 21 -13.01 15.06 7.98
N LYS A 22 -12.37 15.76 7.05
CA LYS A 22 -10.90 15.86 7.05
C LYS A 22 -10.46 16.79 8.17
N VAL A 23 -9.51 16.30 8.96
CA VAL A 23 -8.93 17.05 10.08
C VAL A 23 -7.41 17.08 9.96
N ARG A 24 -6.78 18.00 10.69
CA ARG A 24 -5.33 18.12 10.79
C ARG A 24 -4.89 17.86 12.22
N VAL A 25 -3.85 17.03 12.40
CA VAL A 25 -3.39 16.55 13.69
C VAL A 25 -1.96 17.01 13.94
N GLY A 26 -1.70 17.46 15.15
CA GLY A 26 -0.37 17.86 15.60
C GLY A 26 0.16 19.15 14.95
N ASP A 27 1.40 19.47 15.25
CA ASP A 27 2.08 20.69 14.83
C ASP A 27 2.55 20.68 13.36
N LEU A 28 2.51 19.50 12.73
CA LEU A 28 2.83 19.31 11.32
C LEU A 28 1.58 19.19 10.42
N ASP A 29 0.39 19.48 10.95
CA ASP A 29 -0.88 19.41 10.20
C ASP A 29 -1.07 18.06 9.48
N VAL A 30 -0.82 16.96 10.17
CA VAL A 30 -0.96 15.61 9.60
C VAL A 30 -2.43 15.34 9.29
N PRO A 31 -2.81 15.01 8.04
CA PRO A 31 -4.20 14.75 7.72
C PRO A 31 -4.70 13.42 8.29
N ALA A 32 -5.93 13.45 8.74
CA ALA A 32 -6.71 12.30 9.17
C ALA A 32 -8.19 12.54 8.80
N ARG A 33 -9.03 11.53 8.94
CA ARG A 33 -10.48 11.69 8.85
C ARG A 33 -11.13 11.31 10.17
N ASP A 34 -12.04 12.14 10.65
CA ASP A 34 -12.87 11.86 11.80
C ASP A 34 -14.27 11.43 11.30
N ILE A 35 -14.68 10.21 11.63
CA ILE A 35 -16.01 9.67 11.34
C ILE A 35 -16.92 10.05 12.50
N ARG A 36 -17.95 10.85 12.21
CA ARG A 36 -18.96 11.25 13.21
C ARG A 36 -20.02 10.16 13.31
N LEU A 37 -20.29 9.69 14.52
CA LEU A 37 -21.30 8.67 14.78
C LEU A 37 -22.59 9.31 15.27
N THR A 38 -23.72 8.67 14.98
CA THR A 38 -25.06 9.15 15.34
C THR A 38 -25.31 9.21 16.84
N ASN A 39 -24.54 8.46 17.62
CA ASN A 39 -24.58 8.48 19.10
C ASN A 39 -23.74 9.61 19.73
N GLY A 40 -23.09 10.44 18.92
CA GLY A 40 -22.22 11.54 19.36
C GLY A 40 -20.75 11.16 19.54
N ASP A 41 -20.39 9.89 19.43
CA ASP A 41 -18.99 9.44 19.41
C ASP A 41 -18.30 9.83 18.08
N MET A 42 -16.98 9.79 18.07
CA MET A 42 -16.17 10.09 16.90
C MET A 42 -15.01 9.10 16.83
N LEU A 43 -14.74 8.57 15.64
CA LEU A 43 -13.60 7.69 15.38
C LEU A 43 -12.66 8.32 14.37
N ARG A 44 -11.38 8.45 14.74
CA ARG A 44 -10.33 8.91 13.83
C ARG A 44 -9.76 7.76 13.03
N VAL A 45 -9.61 7.96 11.71
CA VAL A 45 -9.05 6.98 10.80
C VAL A 45 -7.92 7.58 9.97
N TYR A 46 -7.00 6.71 9.56
CA TYR A 46 -5.91 7.02 8.63
C TYR A 46 -6.47 7.54 7.30
N ASP A 47 -5.83 8.57 6.72
CA ASP A 47 -6.29 9.22 5.50
C ASP A 47 -5.18 9.33 4.45
N THR A 48 -5.47 8.86 3.25
CA THR A 48 -4.58 8.90 2.07
C THR A 48 -5.14 9.76 0.95
N THR A 49 -6.30 10.40 1.16
CA THR A 49 -7.04 11.09 0.09
C THR A 49 -6.39 12.40 -0.38
N GLY A 50 -5.37 12.89 0.34
CA GLY A 50 -4.66 14.12 0.02
C GLY A 50 -5.53 15.39 0.07
N PRO A 51 -4.98 16.55 -0.32
CA PRO A 51 -5.72 17.79 -0.44
C PRO A 51 -6.87 17.67 -1.44
N GLN A 52 -8.03 18.26 -1.12
CA GLN A 52 -9.22 18.27 -1.97
C GLN A 52 -9.31 19.58 -2.76
N ASP A 53 -10.14 19.59 -3.81
CA ASP A 53 -10.45 20.78 -4.63
C ASP A 53 -9.22 21.44 -5.29
N CYS A 54 -8.18 20.65 -5.59
CA CYS A 54 -6.97 21.12 -6.27
C CYS A 54 -7.15 21.09 -7.80
N ASP A 55 -6.67 22.12 -8.47
CA ASP A 55 -6.56 22.14 -9.94
C ASP A 55 -5.42 21.21 -10.38
N ILE A 56 -5.76 20.13 -11.07
CA ILE A 56 -4.79 19.12 -11.52
C ILE A 56 -3.67 19.68 -12.40
N ARG A 57 -3.90 20.83 -13.08
CA ARG A 57 -2.89 21.50 -13.90
C ARG A 57 -1.84 22.22 -13.05
N LYS A 58 -2.18 22.60 -11.81
CA LYS A 58 -1.27 23.25 -10.87
C LYS A 58 -0.59 22.27 -9.93
N GLY A 59 -1.14 21.06 -9.82
CA GLY A 59 -0.71 20.05 -8.86
C GLY A 59 -1.11 20.37 -7.42
N LEU A 60 -0.68 19.52 -6.49
CA LEU A 60 -0.96 19.65 -5.07
C LEU A 60 -0.06 20.69 -4.38
N PRO A 61 -0.47 21.20 -3.20
CA PRO A 61 0.39 22.06 -2.37
C PRO A 61 1.71 21.37 -1.99
N LYS A 62 2.82 22.09 -2.14
CA LYS A 62 4.18 21.60 -1.89
C LYS A 62 4.53 21.59 -0.40
N ARG A 63 3.88 20.72 0.35
CA ARG A 63 3.97 20.61 1.83
C ARG A 63 5.41 20.51 2.34
N ARG A 64 6.25 19.68 1.72
CA ARG A 64 7.62 19.41 2.13
C ARG A 64 8.65 20.44 1.63
N GLN A 65 8.23 21.38 0.76
CA GLN A 65 9.15 22.38 0.19
C GLN A 65 9.96 23.13 1.25
N PRO A 66 9.37 23.63 2.37
CA PRO A 66 10.15 24.30 3.42
C PRO A 66 11.20 23.40 4.06
N TRP A 67 10.89 22.11 4.29
CA TRP A 67 11.80 21.14 4.91
C TRP A 67 13.00 20.83 4.01
N VAL A 68 12.73 20.56 2.74
CA VAL A 68 13.77 20.31 1.73
C VAL A 68 14.64 21.55 1.52
N ALA A 69 14.03 22.75 1.42
CA ALA A 69 14.75 24.02 1.26
C ALA A 69 15.70 24.30 2.44
N ALA A 70 15.25 24.03 3.68
CA ALA A 70 16.09 24.19 4.87
C ALA A 70 17.33 23.28 4.85
N ARG A 71 17.18 22.02 4.43
CA ARG A 71 18.30 21.06 4.26
C ARG A 71 19.25 21.50 3.14
N THR A 72 18.71 21.93 2.02
CA THR A 72 19.52 22.47 0.92
C THR A 72 20.32 23.70 1.33
N ALA A 73 19.70 24.61 2.10
CA ALA A 73 20.36 25.82 2.61
C ALA A 73 21.50 25.51 3.62
N ARG A 74 21.42 24.39 4.34
CA ARG A 74 22.52 23.90 5.19
C ARG A 74 23.69 23.31 4.39
N GLY A 75 23.50 23.04 3.09
CA GLY A 75 24.50 22.40 2.25
C GLY A 75 24.47 20.88 2.30
N ASP A 76 23.34 20.27 2.72
CA ASP A 76 23.21 18.82 2.77
C ASP A 76 23.38 18.23 1.36
N THR A 77 24.19 17.19 1.22
CA THR A 77 24.47 16.50 -0.05
C THR A 77 23.82 15.12 -0.13
N ASN A 78 23.45 14.56 1.01
CA ASN A 78 22.67 13.33 1.14
C ASN A 78 21.33 13.67 1.79
N PHE A 79 20.23 13.37 1.09
CA PHE A 79 18.86 13.68 1.54
C PHE A 79 18.13 12.46 2.07
N SER A 80 18.77 11.29 2.07
CA SER A 80 18.14 10.04 2.51
C SER A 80 17.69 10.10 3.97
N GLN A 81 16.48 9.64 4.24
CA GLN A 81 15.96 9.51 5.60
C GLN A 81 16.85 8.57 6.45
N MET A 82 17.41 7.52 5.84
CA MET A 82 18.35 6.63 6.52
C MET A 82 19.63 7.36 6.96
N HIS A 83 20.15 8.25 6.12
CA HIS A 83 21.31 9.06 6.47
C HIS A 83 21.08 9.90 7.73
N TYR A 84 19.97 10.62 7.79
CA TYR A 84 19.60 11.41 8.97
C TYR A 84 19.36 10.53 10.19
N ALA A 85 18.64 9.42 10.00
CA ALA A 85 18.34 8.49 11.09
C ALA A 85 19.60 7.89 11.73
N LYS A 86 20.60 7.49 10.91
CA LYS A 86 21.90 6.98 11.39
C LYS A 86 22.72 8.03 12.15
N GLN A 87 22.54 9.30 11.82
CA GLN A 87 23.15 10.42 12.54
C GLN A 87 22.41 10.82 13.83
N GLY A 88 21.33 10.13 14.17
CA GLY A 88 20.50 10.46 15.33
C GLY A 88 19.55 11.65 15.09
N VAL A 89 19.36 12.09 13.85
CA VAL A 89 18.49 13.20 13.50
C VAL A 89 17.08 12.70 13.22
N ILE A 90 16.11 13.27 13.91
CA ILE A 90 14.67 13.06 13.63
C ILE A 90 14.23 14.16 12.66
N THR A 91 13.88 13.76 11.45
CA THR A 91 13.43 14.69 10.41
C THR A 91 11.95 15.06 10.58
N GLU A 92 11.49 16.07 9.85
CA GLU A 92 10.07 16.43 9.81
C GLU A 92 9.21 15.28 9.25
N GLU A 93 9.73 14.54 8.26
CA GLU A 93 9.08 13.35 7.72
C GLU A 93 8.89 12.27 8.78
N MET A 94 9.92 12.00 9.61
CA MET A 94 9.83 11.03 10.71
C MET A 94 8.81 11.48 11.77
N ARG A 95 8.77 12.76 12.12
CA ARG A 95 7.77 13.32 13.04
C ARG A 95 6.36 13.23 12.48
N PHE A 96 6.20 13.54 11.19
CA PHE A 96 4.93 13.43 10.49
C PHE A 96 4.38 12.00 10.53
N VAL A 97 5.24 11.03 10.21
CA VAL A 97 4.90 9.60 10.27
C VAL A 97 4.58 9.16 11.71
N ALA A 98 5.35 9.61 12.70
CA ALA A 98 5.11 9.27 14.10
C ALA A 98 3.69 9.69 14.57
N ILE A 99 3.26 10.90 14.18
CA ILE A 99 1.88 11.37 14.44
C ILE A 99 0.87 10.50 13.69
N ARG A 100 1.15 10.17 12.44
CA ARG A 100 0.25 9.42 11.56
C ARG A 100 0.03 7.97 12.00
N GLU A 101 1.10 7.32 12.52
CA GLU A 101 1.09 5.94 13.02
C GLU A 101 0.84 5.84 14.52
N ASN A 102 0.68 6.99 15.20
CA ASN A 102 0.51 7.06 16.66
C ASN A 102 1.65 6.33 17.44
N VAL A 103 2.89 6.65 17.08
CA VAL A 103 4.10 6.10 17.70
C VAL A 103 5.09 7.22 18.05
N GLU A 104 6.11 6.90 18.86
CA GLU A 104 7.15 7.87 19.21
C GLU A 104 8.09 8.16 18.03
N PRO A 105 8.48 9.43 17.78
CA PRO A 105 9.40 9.80 16.69
C PRO A 105 10.76 9.08 16.75
N GLU A 106 11.28 8.83 17.94
CA GLU A 106 12.52 8.09 18.13
C GLU A 106 12.40 6.61 17.71
N PHE A 107 11.22 6.01 17.87
CA PHE A 107 10.94 4.67 17.36
C PHE A 107 11.03 4.65 15.83
N VAL A 108 10.41 5.62 15.17
CA VAL A 108 10.48 5.77 13.69
C VAL A 108 11.94 5.92 13.25
N ARG A 109 12.70 6.83 13.88
CA ARG A 109 14.10 7.06 13.56
C ARG A 109 14.94 5.76 13.68
N LYS A 110 14.75 5.03 14.78
CA LYS A 110 15.47 3.78 15.03
C LYS A 110 15.18 2.70 13.99
N GLU A 111 13.90 2.50 13.65
CA GLU A 111 13.51 1.52 12.63
C GLU A 111 14.13 1.85 11.25
N ILE A 112 14.21 3.14 10.89
CA ILE A 112 14.85 3.58 9.63
C ILE A 112 16.39 3.42 9.72
N ALA A 113 17.01 3.79 10.83
CA ALA A 113 18.46 3.68 11.00
C ALA A 113 18.94 2.22 10.91
N GLU A 114 18.12 1.28 11.38
CA GLU A 114 18.39 -0.16 11.35
C GLU A 114 17.93 -0.83 10.05
N GLY A 115 17.35 -0.07 9.10
CA GLY A 115 16.91 -0.56 7.78
C GLY A 115 15.60 -1.37 7.83
N ARG A 116 14.89 -1.43 8.97
CA ARG A 116 13.62 -2.18 9.12
C ARG A 116 12.40 -1.42 8.68
N ALA A 117 12.55 -0.14 8.34
CA ALA A 117 11.50 0.69 7.76
C ALA A 117 12.08 1.72 6.80
N ILE A 118 11.26 2.19 5.86
CA ILE A 118 11.60 3.24 4.90
C ILE A 118 10.51 4.31 4.85
N ILE A 119 10.91 5.55 4.59
CA ILE A 119 10.01 6.63 4.19
C ILE A 119 10.41 7.03 2.78
N PRO A 120 9.73 6.53 1.72
CA PRO A 120 9.99 6.96 0.35
C PRO A 120 9.56 8.41 0.19
N ALA A 121 10.51 9.31 -0.02
CA ALA A 121 10.25 10.75 0.04
C ALA A 121 11.27 11.55 -0.77
N ASN A 122 11.26 11.37 -2.10
CA ASN A 122 12.14 12.11 -2.99
C ASN A 122 12.07 13.61 -2.69
N LYS A 123 13.23 14.27 -2.61
CA LYS A 123 13.31 15.72 -2.37
C LYS A 123 12.59 16.56 -3.44
N ASN A 124 12.44 16.01 -4.65
CA ASN A 124 11.76 16.63 -5.79
C ASN A 124 10.26 16.30 -5.87
N HIS A 125 9.72 15.59 -4.86
CA HIS A 125 8.29 15.35 -4.67
C HIS A 125 7.82 16.01 -3.38
N PRO A 126 7.79 17.35 -3.33
CA PRO A 126 7.43 18.08 -2.11
C PRO A 126 5.93 18.03 -1.79
N GLU A 127 5.10 17.53 -2.68
CA GLU A 127 3.64 17.42 -2.55
C GLU A 127 3.21 16.29 -1.61
N ILE A 128 4.04 15.25 -1.43
CA ILE A 128 3.64 14.06 -0.66
C ILE A 128 3.37 14.35 0.81
N GLU A 129 2.46 13.57 1.34
CA GLU A 129 2.20 13.39 2.76
C GLU A 129 2.99 12.15 3.21
N PRO A 130 4.10 12.29 3.96
CA PRO A 130 5.00 11.18 4.27
C PRO A 130 4.28 9.95 4.82
N THR A 131 4.67 8.79 4.35
CA THR A 131 4.22 7.48 4.85
C THR A 131 5.42 6.59 5.13
N ILE A 132 5.28 5.63 6.04
CA ILE A 132 6.31 4.67 6.39
C ILE A 132 5.92 3.27 5.94
N ILE A 133 6.87 2.52 5.44
CA ILE A 133 6.74 1.11 5.07
C ILE A 133 7.68 0.31 5.96
N GLY A 134 7.13 -0.51 6.85
CA GLY A 134 7.89 -1.29 7.81
C GLY A 134 7.00 -2.26 8.57
N ARG A 135 7.53 -3.42 8.96
CA ARG A 135 6.73 -4.50 9.59
C ARG A 135 6.09 -4.12 10.93
N ASN A 136 6.69 -3.16 11.63
CA ASN A 136 6.23 -2.69 12.95
C ASN A 136 5.25 -1.52 12.87
N PHE A 137 4.78 -1.19 11.67
CA PHE A 137 3.79 -0.17 11.37
C PHE A 137 2.55 -0.80 10.74
N LEU A 138 1.50 0.00 10.49
CA LEU A 138 0.35 -0.47 9.73
C LEU A 138 0.80 -1.02 8.37
N VAL A 139 0.23 -2.14 7.95
CA VAL A 139 0.50 -2.71 6.63
C VAL A 139 -0.01 -1.75 5.56
N LYS A 140 0.88 -1.39 4.63
CA LYS A 140 0.58 -0.47 3.53
C LYS A 140 0.11 -1.24 2.31
N ILE A 141 -0.65 -0.58 1.45
CA ILE A 141 -1.01 -1.12 0.14
C ILE A 141 -0.55 -0.22 -0.98
N ASN A 142 -0.07 -0.86 -2.05
CA ASN A 142 0.28 -0.21 -3.30
C ASN A 142 -0.78 -0.51 -4.36
N ALA A 143 -1.22 0.52 -5.09
CA ALA A 143 -2.01 0.37 -6.30
C ALA A 143 -1.15 0.59 -7.54
N ASN A 144 -1.36 -0.20 -8.59
CA ASN A 144 -0.71 -0.04 -9.87
C ASN A 144 -1.64 0.71 -10.82
N ILE A 145 -1.12 1.75 -11.44
CA ILE A 145 -1.76 2.46 -12.54
C ILE A 145 -0.80 2.50 -13.73
N GLY A 146 -1.22 3.00 -14.84
CA GLY A 146 -0.35 3.22 -15.99
C GLY A 146 -1.07 3.06 -17.29
N ASN A 147 -0.62 3.85 -18.24
CA ASN A 147 -1.08 3.91 -19.60
C ASN A 147 -0.32 2.86 -20.43
N SER A 148 -1.01 2.20 -21.35
CA SER A 148 -0.41 1.36 -22.39
C SER A 148 -0.49 2.06 -23.75
N ALA A 149 0.24 1.54 -24.75
CA ALA A 149 0.22 2.07 -26.12
C ALA A 149 -1.20 2.12 -26.75
N LEU A 150 -2.19 1.51 -26.13
CA LEU A 150 -3.56 1.37 -26.60
C LEU A 150 -4.57 2.33 -25.95
N GLY A 151 -4.16 3.19 -25.00
CA GLY A 151 -5.01 4.30 -24.55
C GLY A 151 -5.26 4.43 -23.07
N SER A 152 -4.99 5.56 -22.53
CA SER A 152 -5.74 6.42 -21.62
C SER A 152 -5.14 7.82 -21.74
N SER A 153 -5.91 8.86 -21.45
CA SER A 153 -5.39 10.22 -21.43
C SER A 153 -4.57 10.44 -20.13
N ILE A 154 -3.79 11.51 -20.10
CA ILE A 154 -3.03 11.91 -18.88
C ILE A 154 -4.00 12.20 -17.74
N GLU A 155 -5.11 12.88 -18.02
CA GLU A 155 -6.15 13.19 -17.05
C GLU A 155 -6.81 11.94 -16.47
N GLU A 156 -7.01 10.89 -17.28
CA GLU A 156 -7.53 9.60 -16.82
C GLU A 156 -6.56 8.91 -15.85
N GLU A 157 -5.24 9.00 -16.07
CA GLU A 157 -4.24 8.44 -15.16
C GLU A 157 -4.20 9.20 -13.83
N VAL A 158 -4.34 10.53 -13.84
CA VAL A 158 -4.48 11.34 -12.61
C VAL A 158 -5.79 10.99 -11.89
N GLU A 159 -6.88 10.77 -12.62
CA GLU A 159 -8.15 10.33 -12.02
C GLU A 159 -8.02 8.96 -11.36
N LYS A 160 -7.34 8.00 -11.99
CA LYS A 160 -7.07 6.68 -11.40
C LYS A 160 -6.21 6.78 -10.14
N LEU A 161 -5.18 7.63 -10.14
CA LEU A 161 -4.37 7.93 -8.96
C LEU A 161 -5.24 8.43 -7.80
N GLN A 162 -6.04 9.47 -8.04
CA GLN A 162 -6.91 10.08 -7.02
C GLN A 162 -7.99 9.09 -6.55
N TRP A 163 -8.47 8.23 -7.45
CA TRP A 163 -9.42 7.18 -7.10
C TRP A 163 -8.80 6.11 -6.21
N ALA A 164 -7.59 5.65 -6.53
CA ALA A 164 -6.87 4.68 -5.71
C ALA A 164 -6.58 5.23 -4.30
N THR A 165 -6.11 6.48 -4.19
CA THR A 165 -5.84 7.12 -2.89
C THR A 165 -7.12 7.42 -2.11
N ARG A 166 -8.23 7.73 -2.78
CA ARG A 166 -9.55 7.90 -2.14
C ARG A 166 -9.97 6.65 -1.38
N TRP A 167 -9.73 5.48 -1.93
CA TRP A 167 -10.09 4.20 -1.31
C TRP A 167 -9.03 3.64 -0.37
N GLY A 168 -7.89 4.29 -0.26
CA GLY A 168 -6.90 4.00 0.77
C GLY A 168 -5.58 3.41 0.28
N ALA A 169 -5.22 3.57 -1.01
CA ALA A 169 -3.87 3.24 -1.47
C ALA A 169 -2.84 4.14 -0.75
N ASP A 170 -1.82 3.53 -0.18
CA ASP A 170 -0.76 4.20 0.59
C ASP A 170 0.43 4.60 -0.30
N THR A 171 0.60 3.92 -1.42
CA THR A 171 1.54 4.23 -2.51
C THR A 171 0.89 3.90 -3.85
N VAL A 172 1.43 4.47 -4.93
CA VAL A 172 0.99 4.15 -6.28
C VAL A 172 2.21 3.92 -7.17
N MET A 173 2.18 2.84 -7.97
CA MET A 173 3.19 2.63 -9.01
C MET A 173 2.64 3.04 -10.38
N ASP A 174 3.41 3.89 -11.07
CA ASP A 174 3.19 4.20 -12.47
C ASP A 174 3.93 3.18 -13.36
N LEU A 175 3.18 2.29 -13.97
CA LEU A 175 3.66 1.25 -14.88
C LEU A 175 3.49 1.63 -16.37
N SER A 176 3.38 2.91 -16.67
CA SER A 176 3.18 3.43 -18.04
C SER A 176 4.29 2.98 -19.00
N THR A 177 3.87 2.58 -20.21
CA THR A 177 4.74 2.12 -21.30
C THR A 177 4.47 2.85 -22.64
N GLY A 178 3.62 3.87 -22.63
CA GLY A 178 3.23 4.62 -23.83
C GLY A 178 4.24 5.70 -24.23
N LYS A 179 4.03 6.33 -25.38
CA LYS A 179 4.93 7.35 -25.96
C LYS A 179 5.11 8.61 -25.09
N ASN A 180 4.15 8.94 -24.22
CA ASN A 180 4.17 10.15 -23.38
C ASN A 180 4.51 9.83 -21.92
N ILE A 181 5.34 8.81 -21.68
CA ILE A 181 5.72 8.36 -20.32
C ILE A 181 6.18 9.54 -19.45
N HIS A 182 7.04 10.42 -19.97
CA HIS A 182 7.62 11.52 -19.22
C HIS A 182 6.54 12.52 -18.75
N GLU A 183 5.67 12.96 -19.66
CA GLU A 183 4.60 13.92 -19.34
C GLU A 183 3.55 13.29 -18.40
N THR A 184 3.14 12.07 -18.69
CA THR A 184 2.17 11.34 -17.84
C THR A 184 2.69 11.21 -16.41
N ARG A 185 3.94 10.82 -16.23
CA ARG A 185 4.57 10.69 -14.92
C ARG A 185 4.66 12.03 -14.18
N GLU A 186 5.03 13.12 -14.89
CA GLU A 186 5.08 14.46 -14.29
C GLU A 186 3.72 14.85 -13.69
N TRP A 187 2.63 14.63 -14.45
CA TRP A 187 1.28 14.90 -13.94
C TRP A 187 0.91 14.02 -12.76
N ILE A 188 1.25 12.72 -12.81
CA ILE A 188 1.01 11.78 -11.72
C ILE A 188 1.74 12.25 -10.45
N VAL A 189 3.03 12.54 -10.54
CA VAL A 189 3.84 12.95 -9.40
C VAL A 189 3.34 14.28 -8.80
N ARG A 190 3.07 15.30 -9.64
CA ARG A 190 2.57 16.61 -9.15
C ARG A 190 1.20 16.53 -8.48
N ASN A 191 0.39 15.50 -8.81
CA ASN A 191 -0.96 15.31 -8.26
C ASN A 191 -1.06 14.19 -7.22
N SER A 192 0.06 13.62 -6.81
CA SER A 192 0.06 12.54 -5.83
C SER A 192 0.31 13.02 -4.41
N PRO A 193 -0.59 12.72 -3.46
CA PRO A 193 -0.34 12.92 -2.03
C PRO A 193 0.45 11.77 -1.41
N VAL A 194 0.67 10.67 -2.14
CA VAL A 194 1.35 9.46 -1.69
C VAL A 194 2.60 9.19 -2.52
N PRO A 195 3.58 8.41 -2.01
CA PRO A 195 4.78 8.07 -2.78
C PRO A 195 4.45 7.40 -4.11
N ILE A 196 5.20 7.78 -5.16
CA ILE A 196 5.12 7.19 -6.50
C ILE A 196 6.33 6.31 -6.75
N GLY A 197 6.05 5.06 -7.18
CA GLY A 197 7.05 4.12 -7.64
C GLY A 197 7.01 3.93 -9.16
N THR A 198 8.12 3.51 -9.73
CA THR A 198 8.23 3.16 -11.15
C THR A 198 9.11 1.93 -11.37
N VAL A 199 9.08 1.40 -12.60
CA VAL A 199 9.98 0.33 -13.08
C VAL A 199 10.84 0.91 -14.21
N PRO A 200 11.98 1.55 -13.91
CA PRO A 200 12.75 2.34 -14.89
C PRO A 200 13.20 1.58 -16.12
N ILE A 201 13.40 0.26 -16.01
CA ILE A 201 13.80 -0.58 -17.15
C ILE A 201 12.76 -0.54 -18.29
N TYR A 202 11.48 -0.22 -18.02
CA TYR A 202 10.48 -0.09 -19.07
C TYR A 202 10.74 1.14 -19.94
N GLN A 203 11.08 2.29 -19.35
CA GLN A 203 11.45 3.47 -20.11
C GLN A 203 12.80 3.28 -20.84
N ALA A 204 13.77 2.60 -20.21
CA ALA A 204 15.02 2.26 -20.87
C ALA A 204 14.79 1.37 -22.10
N LEU A 205 13.91 0.38 -22.01
CA LEU A 205 13.54 -0.50 -23.11
C LEU A 205 12.82 0.27 -24.24
N GLU A 206 11.96 1.22 -23.90
CA GLU A 206 11.28 2.09 -24.89
C GLU A 206 12.31 2.94 -25.67
N ARG A 207 13.35 3.48 -25.02
CA ARG A 207 14.42 4.24 -25.67
C ARG A 207 15.19 3.43 -26.73
N VAL A 208 15.28 2.12 -26.56
CA VAL A 208 15.92 1.22 -27.53
C VAL A 208 14.90 0.49 -28.42
N GLU A 209 13.67 1.01 -28.51
CA GLU A 209 12.61 0.46 -29.37
C GLU A 209 12.34 -1.06 -29.13
N GLY A 210 12.43 -1.50 -27.87
CA GLY A 210 12.21 -2.88 -27.47
C GLY A 210 13.40 -3.83 -27.70
N ARG A 211 14.55 -3.35 -28.18
CA ARG A 211 15.75 -4.16 -28.36
C ARG A 211 16.50 -4.34 -27.04
N VAL A 212 16.20 -5.43 -26.35
CA VAL A 212 16.78 -5.74 -25.02
C VAL A 212 18.30 -5.75 -25.05
N GLU A 213 18.89 -6.23 -26.14
CA GLU A 213 20.34 -6.32 -26.39
C GLU A 213 21.04 -4.97 -26.39
N ASP A 214 20.34 -3.89 -26.67
CA ASP A 214 20.93 -2.54 -26.72
C ASP A 214 20.93 -1.82 -25.37
N LEU A 215 20.32 -2.41 -24.36
CA LEU A 215 20.31 -1.87 -23.00
C LEU A 215 21.73 -1.88 -22.40
N ASN A 216 22.06 -0.85 -21.64
CA ASN A 216 23.32 -0.75 -20.92
C ASN A 216 23.17 0.13 -19.65
N LEU A 217 24.18 0.08 -18.79
CA LEU A 217 24.16 0.80 -17.51
C LEU A 217 24.11 2.33 -17.70
N GLU A 218 24.85 2.89 -18.64
CA GLU A 218 24.94 4.34 -18.87
C GLU A 218 23.54 4.92 -19.19
N MET A 219 22.88 4.35 -20.19
CA MET A 219 21.51 4.73 -20.54
C MET A 219 20.53 4.52 -19.38
N PHE A 220 20.69 3.44 -18.61
CA PHE A 220 19.84 3.17 -17.46
C PHE A 220 20.01 4.22 -16.36
N LEU A 221 21.25 4.65 -16.09
CA LEU A 221 21.53 5.74 -15.15
C LEU A 221 20.91 7.08 -15.60
N GLU A 222 20.92 7.38 -16.92
CA GLU A 222 20.24 8.56 -17.45
C GLU A 222 18.72 8.50 -17.19
N VAL A 223 18.10 7.33 -17.38
CA VAL A 223 16.66 7.14 -17.08
C VAL A 223 16.37 7.32 -15.59
N LEU A 224 17.22 6.76 -14.72
CA LEU A 224 17.09 6.95 -13.28
C LEU A 224 17.21 8.42 -12.87
N GLU A 225 18.22 9.13 -13.43
CA GLU A 225 18.41 10.56 -13.15
C GLU A 225 17.19 11.38 -13.56
N GLU A 226 16.65 11.14 -14.77
CA GLU A 226 15.45 11.81 -15.26
C GLU A 226 14.26 11.59 -14.32
N GLN A 227 13.98 10.34 -13.95
CA GLN A 227 12.84 10.01 -13.07
C GLN A 227 13.03 10.54 -11.64
N ALA A 228 14.26 10.52 -11.12
CA ALA A 228 14.58 11.10 -9.82
C ALA A 228 14.42 12.63 -9.81
N GLN A 229 14.78 13.31 -10.91
CA GLN A 229 14.56 14.75 -11.08
C GLN A 229 13.07 15.10 -11.15
N GLN A 230 12.23 14.26 -11.75
CA GLN A 230 10.78 14.42 -11.76
C GLN A 230 10.14 14.22 -10.38
N GLY A 231 10.78 13.46 -9.50
CA GLY A 231 10.29 13.26 -8.14
C GLY A 231 9.75 11.87 -7.83
N VAL A 232 10.08 10.85 -8.62
CA VAL A 232 9.74 9.46 -8.29
C VAL A 232 10.39 9.06 -6.97
N ASP A 233 9.64 8.44 -6.06
CA ASP A 233 10.05 8.20 -4.67
C ASP A 233 10.76 6.85 -4.48
N TYR A 234 10.45 5.85 -5.30
CA TYR A 234 11.12 4.56 -5.26
C TYR A 234 11.18 3.89 -6.64
N PHE A 235 12.25 3.14 -6.88
CA PHE A 235 12.49 2.42 -8.12
C PHE A 235 12.48 0.91 -7.90
N THR A 236 11.71 0.20 -8.74
CA THR A 236 11.84 -1.25 -8.86
C THR A 236 13.04 -1.59 -9.77
N ILE A 237 14.03 -2.25 -9.20
CA ILE A 237 15.30 -2.59 -9.89
C ILE A 237 15.59 -4.08 -9.76
N HIS A 238 15.56 -4.80 -10.89
CA HIS A 238 15.74 -6.26 -10.98
C HIS A 238 17.23 -6.66 -10.99
N ALA A 239 18.00 -6.19 -10.02
CA ALA A 239 19.43 -6.46 -9.93
C ALA A 239 19.76 -7.88 -9.45
N GLY A 240 18.81 -8.58 -8.84
CA GLY A 240 18.97 -9.96 -8.35
C GLY A 240 18.86 -11.04 -9.41
N VAL A 241 18.43 -10.72 -10.63
CA VAL A 241 18.35 -11.65 -11.75
C VAL A 241 19.75 -11.94 -12.28
N LEU A 242 20.41 -12.96 -11.73
CA LEU A 242 21.77 -13.33 -12.11
C LEU A 242 21.79 -14.45 -13.14
N LEU A 243 22.83 -14.43 -14.01
CA LEU A 243 23.01 -15.42 -15.07
C LEU A 243 22.95 -16.85 -14.53
N ARG A 244 23.50 -17.11 -13.34
CA ARG A 244 23.50 -18.43 -12.69
C ARG A 244 22.12 -18.95 -12.30
N TYR A 245 21.13 -18.08 -12.14
CA TYR A 245 19.76 -18.48 -11.75
C TYR A 245 18.84 -18.71 -12.95
N VAL A 246 19.13 -18.12 -14.10
CA VAL A 246 18.30 -18.22 -15.30
C VAL A 246 18.05 -19.69 -15.71
N PRO A 247 19.05 -20.59 -15.74
CA PRO A 247 18.81 -21.99 -16.07
C PRO A 247 17.86 -22.72 -15.11
N LEU A 248 17.79 -22.28 -13.84
CA LEU A 248 16.91 -22.90 -12.84
C LEU A 248 15.41 -22.65 -13.13
N THR A 249 15.08 -21.72 -14.02
CA THR A 249 13.70 -21.45 -14.42
C THR A 249 13.23 -22.27 -15.61
N ALA A 250 14.11 -23.07 -16.22
CA ALA A 250 13.82 -23.78 -17.48
C ALA A 250 12.71 -24.84 -17.33
N ASP A 251 12.64 -25.48 -16.17
CA ASP A 251 11.65 -26.53 -15.88
C ASP A 251 10.38 -26.00 -15.19
N ARG A 252 10.26 -24.68 -15.00
CA ARG A 252 9.06 -24.04 -14.44
C ARG A 252 7.87 -24.15 -15.39
N VAL A 253 6.68 -24.28 -14.83
CA VAL A 253 5.42 -24.27 -15.59
C VAL A 253 5.21 -22.91 -16.29
N THR A 254 5.53 -21.81 -15.60
CA THR A 254 5.30 -20.44 -16.10
C THR A 254 6.58 -19.70 -16.46
N GLY A 255 7.76 -20.32 -16.27
CA GLY A 255 9.06 -19.70 -16.60
C GLY A 255 9.34 -18.43 -15.78
N ILE A 256 9.66 -17.32 -16.45
CA ILE A 256 9.92 -16.00 -15.85
C ILE A 256 8.76 -15.06 -16.19
N VAL A 257 7.87 -14.80 -15.25
CA VAL A 257 6.64 -13.99 -15.44
C VAL A 257 6.84 -12.50 -15.19
N SER A 258 7.90 -12.11 -14.46
CA SER A 258 8.26 -10.71 -14.28
C SER A 258 8.75 -10.11 -15.59
N ARG A 259 8.16 -9.01 -16.05
CA ARG A 259 8.62 -8.29 -17.25
C ARG A 259 10.07 -7.83 -17.11
N GLY A 260 10.41 -7.19 -15.98
CA GLY A 260 11.79 -6.79 -15.71
C GLY A 260 12.74 -7.96 -15.60
N GLY A 261 12.31 -9.04 -14.94
CA GLY A 261 13.08 -10.28 -14.83
C GLY A 261 13.36 -10.94 -16.17
N SER A 262 12.36 -11.04 -17.05
CA SER A 262 12.53 -11.61 -18.40
C SER A 262 13.41 -10.76 -19.31
N ILE A 263 13.34 -9.42 -19.20
CA ILE A 263 14.22 -8.49 -19.91
C ILE A 263 15.67 -8.74 -19.49
N MET A 264 15.94 -8.76 -18.18
CA MET A 264 17.31 -8.96 -17.69
C MET A 264 17.85 -10.35 -17.98
N ALA A 265 17.03 -11.39 -17.85
CA ALA A 265 17.43 -12.77 -18.22
C ALA A 265 17.80 -12.87 -19.71
N LYS A 266 16.98 -12.28 -20.61
CA LYS A 266 17.27 -12.21 -22.04
C LYS A 266 18.58 -11.46 -22.31
N TRP A 267 18.80 -10.32 -21.63
CA TRP A 267 20.03 -9.54 -21.76
C TRP A 267 21.26 -10.35 -21.35
N CYS A 268 21.24 -11.00 -20.19
CA CYS A 268 22.33 -11.84 -19.69
C CYS A 268 22.68 -12.97 -20.65
N LEU A 269 21.68 -13.66 -21.19
CA LEU A 269 21.88 -14.75 -22.15
C LEU A 269 22.43 -14.26 -23.48
N HIS A 270 21.95 -13.12 -24.00
CA HIS A 270 22.44 -12.56 -25.26
C HIS A 270 23.91 -12.16 -25.18
N HIS A 271 24.30 -11.50 -24.11
CA HIS A 271 25.66 -10.99 -23.95
C HIS A 271 26.63 -11.99 -23.30
N HIS A 272 26.16 -13.12 -22.83
CA HIS A 272 26.92 -14.06 -21.98
C HIS A 272 27.67 -13.34 -20.86
N ARG A 273 27.00 -12.38 -20.21
CA ARG A 273 27.53 -11.51 -19.15
C ARG A 273 26.54 -11.42 -18.00
N GLU A 274 27.08 -11.07 -16.82
CA GLU A 274 26.23 -10.83 -15.64
C GLU A 274 25.41 -9.55 -15.81
N ASN A 275 24.25 -9.54 -15.20
CA ASN A 275 23.29 -8.44 -15.15
C ASN A 275 23.98 -7.10 -14.84
N PHE A 276 23.86 -6.13 -15.75
CA PHE A 276 24.52 -4.82 -15.58
C PHE A 276 23.94 -4.01 -14.41
N LEU A 277 22.69 -4.29 -13.97
CA LEU A 277 22.11 -3.68 -12.78
C LEU A 277 22.78 -4.19 -11.51
N TYR A 278 23.23 -5.46 -11.50
CA TYR A 278 24.01 -6.03 -10.41
C TYR A 278 25.45 -5.49 -10.40
N THR A 279 26.13 -5.56 -11.54
CA THR A 279 27.54 -5.12 -11.63
C THR A 279 27.72 -3.61 -11.47
N GLY A 280 26.69 -2.81 -11.80
CA GLY A 280 26.66 -1.35 -11.66
C GLY A 280 25.88 -0.85 -10.44
N PHE A 281 25.59 -1.72 -9.46
CA PHE A 281 24.68 -1.40 -8.37
C PHE A 281 25.14 -0.23 -7.49
N GLU A 282 26.45 -0.11 -7.23
CA GLU A 282 27.01 1.02 -6.48
C GLU A 282 26.79 2.37 -7.17
N GLU A 283 26.89 2.41 -8.51
CA GLU A 283 26.63 3.65 -9.26
C GLU A 283 25.16 4.06 -9.15
N ILE A 284 24.25 3.08 -9.15
CA ILE A 284 22.83 3.31 -8.90
C ILE A 284 22.62 3.86 -7.49
N CYS A 285 23.24 3.29 -6.46
CA CYS A 285 23.17 3.80 -5.08
C CYS A 285 23.66 5.25 -4.97
N LYS A 286 24.77 5.60 -5.63
CA LYS A 286 25.31 6.97 -5.65
C LYS A 286 24.35 7.98 -6.26
N LEU A 287 23.57 7.57 -7.24
CA LEU A 287 22.52 8.39 -7.82
C LEU A 287 21.35 8.56 -6.84
N MET A 288 20.82 7.46 -6.33
CA MET A 288 19.57 7.44 -5.54
C MET A 288 19.67 8.28 -4.24
N LYS A 289 20.78 8.19 -3.52
CA LYS A 289 20.99 8.97 -2.28
C LYS A 289 20.93 10.49 -2.46
N ARG A 290 21.25 11.01 -3.66
CA ARG A 290 21.19 12.44 -3.95
C ARG A 290 19.79 13.01 -3.94
N TYR A 291 18.79 12.16 -4.19
CA TYR A 291 17.38 12.53 -4.35
C TYR A 291 16.49 11.98 -3.23
N ASP A 292 17.00 11.10 -2.37
CA ASP A 292 16.23 10.30 -1.42
C ASP A 292 15.23 9.38 -2.14
N VAL A 293 15.69 8.70 -3.19
CA VAL A 293 14.92 7.64 -3.84
C VAL A 293 15.21 6.31 -3.13
N SER A 294 14.18 5.56 -2.79
CA SER A 294 14.30 4.23 -2.17
C SER A 294 14.37 3.12 -3.21
N PHE A 295 15.04 2.01 -2.88
CA PHE A 295 14.93 0.79 -3.66
C PHE A 295 13.62 0.04 -3.35
N SER A 296 12.97 -0.45 -4.41
CA SER A 296 12.18 -1.65 -4.41
C SER A 296 13.01 -2.71 -5.15
N LEU A 297 13.76 -3.55 -4.44
CA LEU A 297 14.59 -4.57 -5.08
C LEU A 297 13.69 -5.65 -5.66
N GLY A 298 13.62 -5.67 -7.01
CA GLY A 298 12.64 -6.43 -7.77
C GLY A 298 12.85 -7.93 -7.73
N ASP A 299 11.79 -8.70 -7.55
CA ASP A 299 11.76 -10.15 -7.60
C ASP A 299 11.55 -10.66 -9.04
N GLY A 300 12.55 -10.46 -9.88
CA GLY A 300 12.50 -10.82 -11.30
C GLY A 300 12.29 -12.31 -11.56
N LEU A 301 12.64 -13.17 -10.61
CA LEU A 301 12.50 -14.62 -10.69
C LEU A 301 11.37 -15.15 -9.77
N ARG A 302 10.39 -14.30 -9.39
CA ARG A 302 9.23 -14.75 -8.63
C ARG A 302 8.45 -15.83 -9.37
N PRO A 303 7.79 -16.78 -8.65
CA PRO A 303 6.93 -17.77 -9.28
C PRO A 303 5.68 -17.14 -9.90
N GLY A 304 5.28 -17.63 -11.06
CA GLY A 304 4.07 -17.22 -11.77
C GLY A 304 2.89 -18.19 -11.62
N CYS A 305 3.09 -19.27 -10.84
CA CYS A 305 2.05 -20.19 -10.41
C CYS A 305 2.49 -20.87 -9.12
N ILE A 306 1.54 -21.46 -8.37
CA ILE A 306 1.83 -22.13 -7.10
C ILE A 306 2.76 -23.35 -7.25
N LYS A 307 2.82 -23.97 -8.43
CA LYS A 307 3.71 -25.10 -8.73
C LYS A 307 5.18 -24.72 -8.68
N ASP A 308 5.50 -23.47 -9.08
CA ASP A 308 6.87 -22.96 -9.19
C ASP A 308 7.35 -22.28 -7.88
N ALA A 309 6.50 -22.22 -6.86
CA ALA A 309 6.80 -21.54 -5.60
C ALA A 309 7.96 -22.19 -4.84
N ASN A 310 8.80 -21.35 -4.22
CA ASN A 310 9.91 -21.74 -3.35
C ASN A 310 11.01 -22.56 -4.05
N ASP A 311 11.18 -22.37 -5.34
CA ASP A 311 12.25 -23.04 -6.06
C ASP A 311 13.63 -22.37 -5.87
N GLY A 312 14.68 -23.00 -6.43
CA GLY A 312 16.05 -22.50 -6.33
C GLY A 312 16.29 -21.15 -7.02
N ALA A 313 15.52 -20.81 -8.06
CA ALA A 313 15.62 -19.52 -8.75
C ALA A 313 15.05 -18.39 -7.88
N GLN A 314 13.87 -18.57 -7.32
CA GLN A 314 13.24 -17.60 -6.43
C GLN A 314 14.10 -17.32 -5.20
N PHE A 315 14.55 -18.37 -4.51
CA PHE A 315 15.31 -18.20 -3.27
C PHE A 315 16.75 -17.76 -3.50
N GLY A 316 17.38 -18.15 -4.63
CA GLY A 316 18.69 -17.65 -4.99
C GLY A 316 18.67 -16.14 -5.30
N GLU A 317 17.64 -15.68 -6.01
CA GLU A 317 17.43 -14.24 -6.18
C GLU A 317 17.24 -13.53 -4.83
N LEU A 318 16.38 -14.03 -3.94
CA LEU A 318 16.13 -13.44 -2.63
C LEU A 318 17.42 -13.28 -1.80
N GLU A 319 18.30 -14.29 -1.80
CA GLU A 319 19.62 -14.22 -1.15
C GLU A 319 20.47 -13.09 -1.73
N THR A 320 20.47 -12.95 -3.06
CA THR A 320 21.17 -11.85 -3.75
C THR A 320 20.59 -10.48 -3.40
N LEU A 321 19.25 -10.37 -3.28
CA LEU A 321 18.63 -9.13 -2.83
C LEU A 321 19.06 -8.75 -1.40
N GLY A 322 19.29 -9.74 -0.55
CA GLY A 322 19.88 -9.53 0.79
C GLY A 322 21.32 -9.01 0.75
N GLU A 323 22.16 -9.51 -0.18
CA GLU A 323 23.50 -9.00 -0.41
C GLU A 323 23.48 -7.53 -0.87
N LEU A 324 22.64 -7.23 -1.85
CA LEU A 324 22.47 -5.88 -2.40
C LEU A 324 21.91 -4.89 -1.37
N THR A 325 21.09 -5.35 -0.45
CA THR A 325 20.55 -4.55 0.65
C THR A 325 21.68 -3.97 1.51
N LYS A 326 22.68 -4.78 1.87
CA LYS A 326 23.85 -4.29 2.64
C LYS A 326 24.62 -3.22 1.89
N ILE A 327 24.85 -3.43 0.60
CA ILE A 327 25.55 -2.45 -0.24
C ILE A 327 24.77 -1.13 -0.29
N ALA A 328 23.45 -1.18 -0.47
CA ALA A 328 22.60 0.02 -0.46
C ALA A 328 22.66 0.75 0.91
N TRP A 329 22.64 0.02 2.01
CA TRP A 329 22.73 0.60 3.36
C TRP A 329 24.09 1.22 3.66
N GLU A 330 25.20 0.73 3.07
CA GLU A 330 26.52 1.38 3.14
C GLU A 330 26.52 2.74 2.44
N HIS A 331 25.67 2.92 1.44
CA HIS A 331 25.41 4.20 0.76
C HIS A 331 24.30 5.04 1.41
N ASP A 332 23.71 4.63 2.53
CA ASP A 332 22.56 5.24 3.19
C ASP A 332 21.31 5.27 2.29
N VAL A 333 21.13 4.34 1.38
CA VAL A 333 19.93 4.23 0.54
C VAL A 333 18.93 3.28 1.20
N GLN A 334 17.69 3.74 1.34
CA GLN A 334 16.59 2.96 1.89
C GLN A 334 16.18 1.84 0.93
N VAL A 335 15.86 0.66 1.47
CA VAL A 335 15.53 -0.54 0.70
C VAL A 335 14.27 -1.19 1.21
N MET A 336 13.37 -1.57 0.29
CA MET A 336 12.38 -2.63 0.48
C MET A 336 12.63 -3.74 -0.55
N ILE A 337 12.21 -4.95 -0.22
CA ILE A 337 12.40 -6.16 -1.00
C ILE A 337 11.07 -6.56 -1.62
N GLU A 338 11.01 -6.76 -2.94
CA GLU A 338 9.84 -7.37 -3.57
C GLU A 338 9.79 -8.87 -3.31
N GLY A 339 8.59 -9.41 -3.26
CA GLY A 339 8.33 -10.80 -2.93
C GLY A 339 7.24 -11.45 -3.79
N PRO A 340 7.03 -12.77 -3.60
CA PRO A 340 6.37 -13.64 -4.57
C PRO A 340 4.89 -13.30 -4.77
N GLY A 341 4.42 -13.58 -6.00
CA GLY A 341 3.03 -13.41 -6.41
C GLY A 341 2.16 -14.67 -6.31
N HIS A 342 2.74 -15.88 -6.33
CA HIS A 342 2.00 -17.16 -6.28
C HIS A 342 2.66 -18.10 -5.30
N VAL A 343 2.04 -18.30 -4.12
CA VAL A 343 2.55 -19.21 -3.09
C VAL A 343 1.37 -19.90 -2.40
N PRO A 344 1.30 -21.24 -2.39
CA PRO A 344 0.24 -21.93 -1.66
C PRO A 344 0.39 -21.68 -0.15
N MET A 345 -0.73 -21.68 0.57
CA MET A 345 -0.82 -21.24 1.96
C MET A 345 0.25 -21.83 2.88
N HIS A 346 0.54 -23.13 2.75
CA HIS A 346 1.48 -23.84 3.63
C HIS A 346 2.96 -23.44 3.43
N LEU A 347 3.30 -22.75 2.33
CA LEU A 347 4.66 -22.28 2.03
C LEU A 347 4.85 -20.78 2.31
N ILE A 348 3.78 -20.03 2.65
CA ILE A 348 3.84 -18.58 2.85
C ILE A 348 4.76 -18.21 4.02
N LYS A 349 4.67 -18.96 5.13
CA LYS A 349 5.50 -18.67 6.30
C LYS A 349 6.99 -18.83 6.01
N GLU A 350 7.37 -19.86 5.23
CA GLU A 350 8.76 -20.08 4.82
C GLU A 350 9.32 -18.90 4.03
N ASN A 351 8.52 -18.33 3.11
CA ASN A 351 8.91 -17.12 2.36
C ASN A 351 9.22 -15.95 3.30
N MET A 352 8.35 -15.69 4.29
CA MET A 352 8.56 -14.60 5.22
C MET A 352 9.77 -14.82 6.12
N ASP A 353 9.91 -16.03 6.70
CA ASP A 353 11.03 -16.37 7.57
C ASP A 353 12.37 -16.25 6.83
N LYS A 354 12.43 -16.71 5.57
CA LYS A 354 13.62 -16.62 4.73
C LYS A 354 13.94 -15.17 4.38
N GLN A 355 12.96 -14.37 4.01
CA GLN A 355 13.17 -12.94 3.73
C GLN A 355 13.70 -12.18 4.96
N LEU A 356 13.10 -12.35 6.12
CA LEU A 356 13.56 -11.72 7.35
C LEU A 356 15.01 -12.04 7.67
N LYS A 357 15.38 -13.30 7.47
CA LYS A 357 16.75 -13.78 7.73
C LYS A 357 17.74 -13.26 6.69
N ASP A 358 17.46 -13.49 5.41
CA ASP A 358 18.44 -13.29 4.34
C ASP A 358 18.51 -11.81 3.90
N CYS A 359 17.40 -11.06 4.05
CA CYS A 359 17.32 -9.63 3.74
C CYS A 359 17.37 -8.72 4.98
N HIS A 360 17.85 -9.24 6.13
CA HIS A 360 18.20 -8.48 7.33
C HIS A 360 17.04 -7.65 7.89
N GLU A 361 15.81 -8.17 7.84
CA GLU A 361 14.57 -7.53 8.28
C GLU A 361 14.18 -6.27 7.46
N ALA A 362 14.79 -6.02 6.31
CA ALA A 362 14.33 -4.97 5.40
C ALA A 362 12.83 -5.17 5.07
N PRO A 363 12.05 -4.10 4.86
CA PRO A 363 10.63 -4.22 4.58
C PRO A 363 10.35 -5.15 3.40
N PHE A 364 9.39 -6.06 3.56
CA PHE A 364 8.95 -6.96 2.49
C PHE A 364 7.72 -6.36 1.79
N TYR A 365 7.74 -6.34 0.48
CA TYR A 365 6.68 -5.87 -0.40
C TYR A 365 6.24 -7.00 -1.32
N THR A 366 5.03 -7.56 -1.11
CA THR A 366 4.59 -8.79 -1.79
C THR A 366 3.42 -8.55 -2.72
N LEU A 367 3.39 -9.25 -3.84
CA LEU A 367 2.24 -9.30 -4.76
C LEU A 367 1.28 -10.41 -4.30
N GLY A 368 0.43 -10.12 -3.38
CA GLY A 368 -0.42 -11.10 -2.71
C GLY A 368 0.28 -11.75 -1.52
N PRO A 369 0.58 -13.07 -1.58
CA PRO A 369 0.55 -13.96 -2.73
C PRO A 369 -0.82 -14.61 -3.04
N LEU A 370 -1.04 -14.96 -4.31
CA LEU A 370 -2.14 -15.80 -4.74
C LEU A 370 -1.95 -17.22 -4.20
N THR A 371 -2.92 -17.73 -3.47
CA THR A 371 -2.82 -19.03 -2.78
C THR A 371 -3.25 -20.22 -3.63
N THR A 372 -3.87 -19.95 -4.78
CA THR A 372 -4.31 -20.92 -5.80
C THR A 372 -4.44 -20.24 -7.15
N ASP A 373 -4.31 -21.00 -8.24
CA ASP A 373 -4.32 -20.48 -9.61
C ASP A 373 -5.65 -20.77 -10.35
N ILE A 374 -6.66 -21.33 -9.66
CA ILE A 374 -7.89 -21.85 -10.32
C ILE A 374 -9.00 -20.80 -10.52
N ALA A 375 -8.77 -19.55 -10.16
CA ALA A 375 -9.84 -18.57 -10.04
C ALA A 375 -9.62 -17.28 -10.88
N PRO A 376 -9.38 -17.36 -12.21
CA PRO A 376 -9.32 -16.18 -13.06
C PRO A 376 -10.59 -15.32 -12.90
N GLY A 377 -10.42 -14.00 -12.76
CA GLY A 377 -11.51 -13.07 -12.46
C GLY A 377 -11.77 -12.90 -10.95
N TYR A 378 -11.20 -13.76 -10.11
CA TYR A 378 -11.27 -13.71 -8.65
C TYR A 378 -9.88 -13.67 -8.00
N ASP A 379 -8.85 -13.35 -8.76
CA ASP A 379 -7.46 -13.33 -8.28
C ASP A 379 -7.24 -12.35 -7.13
N HIS A 380 -8.02 -11.27 -7.06
CA HIS A 380 -8.05 -10.37 -5.90
C HIS A 380 -8.47 -11.07 -4.60
N ILE A 381 -9.34 -12.09 -4.66
CA ILE A 381 -9.76 -12.87 -3.49
C ILE A 381 -8.66 -13.88 -3.11
N THR A 382 -8.18 -14.66 -4.08
CA THR A 382 -7.15 -15.69 -3.80
C THR A 382 -5.87 -15.06 -3.27
N SER A 383 -5.51 -13.88 -3.76
CA SER A 383 -4.35 -13.13 -3.29
C SER A 383 -4.57 -12.44 -1.95
N ALA A 384 -5.78 -11.97 -1.64
CA ALA A 384 -6.08 -11.37 -0.35
C ALA A 384 -5.93 -12.38 0.80
N ILE A 385 -6.24 -13.65 0.57
CA ILE A 385 -5.99 -14.72 1.53
C ILE A 385 -4.51 -14.80 1.89
N GLY A 386 -3.65 -14.87 0.88
CA GLY A 386 -2.20 -14.91 1.09
C GLY A 386 -1.64 -13.62 1.63
N ALA A 387 -2.16 -12.48 1.18
CA ALA A 387 -1.77 -11.15 1.66
C ALA A 387 -2.03 -10.98 3.16
N ALA A 388 -3.21 -11.38 3.66
CA ALA A 388 -3.52 -11.36 5.09
C ALA A 388 -2.58 -12.28 5.88
N MET A 389 -2.28 -13.47 5.36
CA MET A 389 -1.36 -14.41 6.01
C MET A 389 0.07 -13.86 6.07
N ILE A 390 0.64 -13.46 4.94
CA ILE A 390 2.03 -13.00 4.91
C ILE A 390 2.19 -11.67 5.64
N GLY A 391 1.18 -10.80 5.58
CA GLY A 391 1.12 -9.56 6.37
C GLY A 391 1.14 -9.82 7.87
N SER A 392 0.41 -10.84 8.35
CA SER A 392 0.42 -11.23 9.76
C SER A 392 1.78 -11.76 10.23
N TYR A 393 2.59 -12.29 9.32
CA TYR A 393 3.96 -12.76 9.59
C TYR A 393 5.01 -11.64 9.49
N GLY A 394 4.69 -10.48 8.89
CA GLY A 394 5.59 -9.33 8.89
C GLY A 394 5.78 -8.59 7.57
N THR A 395 5.10 -8.95 6.48
CA THR A 395 5.11 -8.14 5.26
C THR A 395 4.66 -6.71 5.57
N ALA A 396 5.40 -5.74 5.05
CA ALA A 396 5.21 -4.32 5.35
C ALA A 396 4.29 -3.61 4.35
N MET A 397 4.31 -4.06 3.09
CA MET A 397 3.49 -3.51 2.02
C MET A 397 2.97 -4.63 1.11
N LEU A 398 1.75 -4.47 0.65
CA LEU A 398 1.06 -5.40 -0.24
C LEU A 398 0.78 -4.71 -1.58
N CYS A 399 1.21 -5.32 -2.67
CA CYS A 399 0.77 -4.92 -4.00
C CYS A 399 -0.64 -5.43 -4.24
N TYR A 400 -1.56 -4.54 -4.56
CA TYR A 400 -2.94 -4.95 -4.82
C TYR A 400 -3.05 -5.82 -6.08
N VAL A 401 -4.06 -6.65 -6.10
CA VAL A 401 -4.50 -7.42 -7.27
C VAL A 401 -5.95 -7.04 -7.55
N THR A 402 -6.29 -6.83 -8.82
CA THR A 402 -7.66 -6.53 -9.25
C THR A 402 -8.34 -7.78 -9.80
N PRO A 403 -9.68 -7.77 -9.97
CA PRO A 403 -10.38 -8.89 -10.63
C PRO A 403 -9.87 -9.19 -12.05
N LYS A 404 -9.19 -8.22 -12.68
CA LYS A 404 -8.66 -8.37 -14.05
C LYS A 404 -7.21 -8.79 -14.12
N GLU A 405 -6.60 -9.20 -13.01
CA GLU A 405 -5.26 -9.77 -13.02
C GLU A 405 -5.19 -10.93 -14.01
N HIS A 406 -4.12 -10.99 -14.79
CA HIS A 406 -3.91 -11.94 -15.90
C HIS A 406 -4.93 -11.88 -17.07
N LEU A 407 -5.96 -11.01 -17.02
CA LEU A 407 -7.03 -10.95 -17.99
C LEU A 407 -7.10 -9.64 -18.79
N GLY A 408 -6.75 -8.51 -18.20
CA GLY A 408 -6.85 -7.22 -18.89
C GLY A 408 -6.51 -6.02 -18.02
N LEU A 409 -6.61 -4.82 -18.60
CA LEU A 409 -6.41 -3.56 -17.88
C LEU A 409 -7.59 -3.25 -16.96
N PRO A 410 -7.36 -2.90 -15.69
CA PRO A 410 -8.40 -2.56 -14.76
C PRO A 410 -9.04 -1.19 -15.10
N ASN A 411 -10.36 -1.10 -14.94
CA ASN A 411 -11.10 0.16 -14.91
C ASN A 411 -11.18 0.71 -13.45
N LYS A 412 -11.89 1.82 -13.25
CA LYS A 412 -12.05 2.45 -11.92
C LYS A 412 -12.68 1.50 -10.89
N ASP A 413 -13.70 0.75 -11.27
CA ASP A 413 -14.40 -0.17 -10.35
C ASP A 413 -13.50 -1.33 -9.95
N ASP A 414 -12.72 -1.86 -10.91
CA ASP A 414 -11.72 -2.89 -10.63
C ASP A 414 -10.63 -2.38 -9.67
N VAL A 415 -10.18 -1.13 -9.84
CA VAL A 415 -9.22 -0.48 -8.94
C VAL A 415 -9.81 -0.33 -7.54
N LYS A 416 -11.04 0.18 -7.40
CA LYS A 416 -11.73 0.28 -6.11
C LYS A 416 -11.82 -1.09 -5.45
N GLN A 417 -12.27 -2.11 -6.18
CA GLN A 417 -12.43 -3.46 -5.67
C GLN A 417 -11.09 -4.04 -5.20
N GLY A 418 -10.02 -3.87 -5.98
CA GLY A 418 -8.68 -4.30 -5.59
C GLY A 418 -8.18 -3.59 -4.33
N VAL A 419 -8.28 -2.26 -4.26
CA VAL A 419 -7.85 -1.47 -3.09
C VAL A 419 -8.62 -1.89 -1.84
N ILE A 420 -9.95 -1.96 -1.90
CA ILE A 420 -10.78 -2.37 -0.74
C ILE A 420 -10.44 -3.78 -0.28
N THR A 421 -10.31 -4.72 -1.22
CA THR A 421 -9.92 -6.11 -0.90
C THR A 421 -8.59 -6.16 -0.14
N TYR A 422 -7.61 -5.39 -0.60
CA TYR A 422 -6.30 -5.35 0.05
C TYR A 422 -6.27 -4.56 1.36
N LYS A 423 -7.11 -3.53 1.51
CA LYS A 423 -7.30 -2.88 2.81
C LYS A 423 -7.91 -3.83 3.83
N ILE A 424 -8.80 -4.74 3.42
CA ILE A 424 -9.32 -5.81 4.29
C ILE A 424 -8.18 -6.76 4.70
N ALA A 425 -7.35 -7.20 3.76
CA ALA A 425 -6.23 -8.10 4.04
C ALA A 425 -5.19 -7.43 4.96
N ALA A 426 -4.82 -6.17 4.70
CA ALA A 426 -3.90 -5.39 5.52
C ALA A 426 -4.44 -5.20 6.95
N HIS A 427 -5.70 -4.83 7.08
CA HIS A 427 -6.35 -4.65 8.38
C HIS A 427 -6.40 -5.96 9.19
N ALA A 428 -6.75 -7.08 8.54
CA ALA A 428 -6.72 -8.40 9.19
C ALA A 428 -5.31 -8.77 9.68
N ALA A 429 -4.28 -8.42 8.91
CA ALA A 429 -2.89 -8.62 9.31
C ALA A 429 -2.49 -7.72 10.50
N ASP A 430 -2.93 -6.46 10.52
CA ASP A 430 -2.66 -5.52 11.61
C ASP A 430 -3.33 -5.96 12.93
N LEU A 431 -4.56 -6.50 12.86
CA LEU A 431 -5.23 -7.15 13.99
C LEU A 431 -4.43 -8.35 14.51
N ALA A 432 -3.97 -9.23 13.60
CA ALA A 432 -3.21 -10.42 13.96
C ALA A 432 -1.85 -10.09 14.58
N LYS A 433 -1.20 -8.98 14.14
CA LYS A 433 0.04 -8.46 14.74
C LYS A 433 -0.17 -7.76 16.09
N GLY A 434 -1.43 -7.50 16.48
CA GLY A 434 -1.76 -6.73 17.67
C GLY A 434 -1.35 -5.25 17.56
N HIS A 435 -1.45 -4.67 16.36
CA HIS A 435 -1.11 -3.25 16.15
C HIS A 435 -2.00 -2.36 17.04
N PRO A 436 -1.42 -1.39 17.77
CA PRO A 436 -2.20 -0.52 18.67
C PRO A 436 -3.32 0.20 17.93
N GLY A 437 -4.54 0.12 18.47
CA GLY A 437 -5.74 0.76 17.90
C GLY A 437 -6.37 0.07 16.69
N ALA A 438 -5.80 -1.02 16.17
CA ALA A 438 -6.38 -1.73 15.02
C ALA A 438 -7.80 -2.24 15.31
N GLN A 439 -8.07 -2.71 16.53
CA GLN A 439 -9.36 -3.26 16.96
C GLN A 439 -10.47 -2.20 17.11
N ASP A 440 -10.13 -0.91 17.31
CA ASP A 440 -11.10 0.13 17.70
C ASP A 440 -12.22 0.31 16.67
N ARG A 441 -11.88 0.21 15.38
CA ARG A 441 -12.86 0.35 14.29
C ARG A 441 -13.80 -0.84 14.19
N ASP A 442 -13.30 -2.05 14.39
CA ASP A 442 -14.11 -3.27 14.43
C ASP A 442 -15.09 -3.27 15.59
N ASP A 443 -14.66 -2.84 16.77
CA ASP A 443 -15.48 -2.74 17.95
C ASP A 443 -16.59 -1.70 17.77
N ALA A 444 -16.26 -0.52 17.24
CA ALA A 444 -17.22 0.54 16.94
C ALA A 444 -18.27 0.09 15.91
N LEU A 445 -17.82 -0.56 14.80
CA LEU A 445 -18.71 -1.08 13.78
C LEU A 445 -19.60 -2.20 14.31
N SER A 446 -19.04 -3.13 15.07
CA SER A 446 -19.79 -4.25 15.65
C SER A 446 -20.85 -3.75 16.64
N LYS A 447 -20.53 -2.72 17.43
CA LYS A 447 -21.49 -2.05 18.32
C LYS A 447 -22.59 -1.36 17.52
N ALA A 448 -22.24 -0.58 16.49
CA ALA A 448 -23.21 0.08 15.61
C ALA A 448 -24.17 -0.94 14.96
N ARG A 449 -23.62 -2.07 14.47
CA ARG A 449 -24.40 -3.17 13.89
C ARG A 449 -25.36 -3.80 14.89
N PHE A 450 -24.93 -4.04 16.11
CA PHE A 450 -25.77 -4.62 17.17
C PHE A 450 -26.90 -3.67 17.58
N GLU A 451 -26.64 -2.36 17.59
CA GLU A 451 -27.58 -1.30 17.95
C GLU A 451 -28.48 -0.85 16.78
N PHE A 452 -28.35 -1.47 15.61
CA PHE A 452 -29.06 -1.11 14.37
C PHE A 452 -28.86 0.35 13.92
N ARG A 453 -27.70 0.93 14.24
CA ARG A 453 -27.28 2.25 13.76
C ARG A 453 -26.69 2.11 12.37
N TRP A 454 -27.58 1.96 11.36
CA TRP A 454 -27.19 1.61 9.99
C TRP A 454 -26.24 2.61 9.37
N ASP A 455 -26.51 3.91 9.51
CA ASP A 455 -25.62 4.96 8.96
C ASP A 455 -24.21 4.86 9.56
N ASP A 456 -24.10 4.61 10.88
CA ASP A 456 -22.80 4.41 11.51
C ASP A 456 -22.12 3.13 11.02
N GLN A 457 -22.87 2.04 10.85
CA GLN A 457 -22.32 0.80 10.30
C GLN A 457 -21.74 1.01 8.88
N PHE A 458 -22.45 1.75 8.01
CA PHE A 458 -21.98 2.04 6.67
C PHE A 458 -20.73 2.92 6.72
N ASN A 459 -20.74 4.01 7.48
CA ASN A 459 -19.63 4.97 7.52
C ASN A 459 -18.40 4.47 8.28
N LEU A 460 -18.55 3.51 9.18
CA LEU A 460 -17.43 2.79 9.79
C LEU A 460 -16.84 1.72 8.88
N SER A 461 -17.54 1.29 7.81
CA SER A 461 -16.99 0.33 6.85
C SER A 461 -15.89 0.94 5.97
N LEU A 462 -15.10 0.11 5.32
CA LEU A 462 -14.10 0.57 4.34
C LEU A 462 -14.74 1.11 3.06
N ASP A 463 -15.94 0.63 2.73
CA ASP A 463 -16.73 1.06 1.56
C ASP A 463 -18.17 1.37 1.96
N PRO A 464 -18.45 2.61 2.38
CA PRO A 464 -19.80 3.04 2.74
C PRO A 464 -20.80 2.93 1.59
N GLU A 465 -20.37 3.22 0.36
CA GLU A 465 -21.24 3.19 -0.83
C GLU A 465 -21.79 1.78 -1.06
N THR A 466 -20.91 0.78 -1.13
CA THR A 466 -21.30 -0.62 -1.37
C THR A 466 -22.12 -1.19 -0.22
N SER A 467 -21.75 -0.92 1.03
CA SER A 467 -22.48 -1.43 2.19
C SER A 467 -23.90 -0.88 2.26
N LYS A 468 -24.07 0.41 1.98
CA LYS A 468 -25.39 1.05 1.91
C LYS A 468 -26.21 0.52 0.73
N ALA A 469 -25.62 0.42 -0.46
CA ALA A 469 -26.31 -0.07 -1.65
C ALA A 469 -26.88 -1.47 -1.43
N TYR A 470 -26.10 -2.40 -0.88
CA TYR A 470 -26.55 -3.77 -0.61
C TYR A 470 -27.65 -3.84 0.47
N HIS A 471 -27.58 -2.98 1.48
CA HIS A 471 -28.62 -2.91 2.49
C HIS A 471 -29.94 -2.38 1.90
N ASP A 472 -29.87 -1.31 1.10
CA ASP A 472 -31.03 -0.60 0.58
C ASP A 472 -31.69 -1.33 -0.60
N GLU A 473 -30.94 -2.13 -1.37
CA GLU A 473 -31.44 -2.86 -2.55
C GLU A 473 -32.67 -3.72 -2.27
N THR A 474 -32.70 -4.37 -1.11
CA THR A 474 -33.74 -5.30 -0.68
C THR A 474 -34.79 -4.68 0.26
N LEU A 475 -34.64 -3.40 0.60
CA LEU A 475 -35.53 -2.65 1.48
C LEU A 475 -36.02 -1.36 0.78
N PRO A 476 -36.90 -1.47 -0.21
CA PRO A 476 -37.26 -0.35 -1.09
C PRO A 476 -38.07 0.77 -0.40
N GLN A 477 -38.64 0.52 0.77
CA GLN A 477 -39.38 1.52 1.54
C GLN A 477 -38.46 2.21 2.56
N ASP A 478 -38.45 3.54 2.59
CA ASP A 478 -37.56 4.32 3.45
C ASP A 478 -37.73 4.00 4.94
N GLY A 479 -38.95 3.72 5.40
CA GLY A 479 -39.19 3.29 6.76
C GLY A 479 -38.56 1.93 7.13
N ALA A 480 -38.37 1.06 6.16
CA ALA A 480 -37.70 -0.23 6.38
C ALA A 480 -36.17 -0.10 6.46
N LYS A 481 -35.58 0.91 5.82
CA LYS A 481 -34.13 1.15 5.81
C LYS A 481 -33.56 1.57 7.16
N VAL A 482 -34.39 2.11 8.05
CA VAL A 482 -34.02 2.49 9.43
C VAL A 482 -34.53 1.51 10.49
N ALA A 483 -35.11 0.38 10.08
CA ALA A 483 -35.70 -0.59 10.97
C ALA A 483 -34.65 -1.41 11.74
N HIS A 484 -35.03 -1.93 12.90
CA HIS A 484 -34.19 -2.81 13.75
C HIS A 484 -34.16 -4.26 13.21
N PHE A 485 -33.97 -4.42 11.91
CA PHE A 485 -33.73 -5.69 11.21
C PHE A 485 -33.25 -5.39 9.78
N CYS A 486 -32.59 -6.34 9.13
CA CYS A 486 -32.31 -6.32 7.70
C CYS A 486 -33.16 -7.36 6.95
N SER A 487 -33.13 -7.34 5.64
CA SER A 487 -33.89 -8.26 4.79
C SER A 487 -33.52 -9.73 4.99
N MET A 488 -32.31 -10.04 5.45
CA MET A 488 -31.85 -11.43 5.65
C MET A 488 -32.71 -12.19 6.67
N CYS A 489 -32.95 -11.62 7.84
CA CYS A 489 -33.70 -12.27 8.91
C CYS A 489 -35.15 -11.79 9.01
N GLY A 490 -35.42 -10.58 8.52
CA GLY A 490 -36.71 -9.93 8.70
C GLY A 490 -37.02 -9.59 10.15
N PRO A 491 -38.25 -9.05 10.44
CA PRO A 491 -38.55 -8.46 11.74
C PRO A 491 -38.73 -9.48 12.89
N ARG A 492 -38.93 -10.77 12.58
CA ARG A 492 -39.27 -11.80 13.60
C ARG A 492 -38.10 -12.72 13.95
N PHE A 493 -37.09 -12.82 13.10
CA PHE A 493 -36.00 -13.80 13.24
C PHE A 493 -34.63 -13.18 13.42
N CYS A 494 -34.55 -11.87 13.64
CA CYS A 494 -33.27 -11.20 13.86
C CYS A 494 -32.70 -11.60 15.24
N SER A 495 -31.61 -12.34 15.22
CA SER A 495 -30.92 -12.82 16.43
C SER A 495 -30.41 -11.68 17.31
N MET A 496 -29.98 -10.56 16.74
CA MET A 496 -29.52 -9.39 17.50
C MET A 496 -30.65 -8.78 18.27
N LYS A 497 -31.83 -8.61 17.66
CA LYS A 497 -33.04 -8.11 18.33
C LYS A 497 -33.47 -9.05 19.48
N ILE A 498 -33.49 -10.36 19.23
CA ILE A 498 -33.83 -11.35 20.26
C ILE A 498 -32.79 -11.31 21.40
N THR A 499 -31.51 -11.17 21.06
CA THR A 499 -30.44 -11.11 22.08
C THR A 499 -30.47 -9.83 22.90
N GLU A 500 -30.95 -8.72 22.34
CA GLU A 500 -31.19 -7.49 23.09
C GLU A 500 -32.18 -7.73 24.23
N GLU A 501 -33.30 -8.38 23.95
CA GLU A 501 -34.29 -8.81 24.97
C GLU A 501 -33.65 -9.73 26.02
N VAL A 502 -32.84 -10.71 25.60
CA VAL A 502 -32.11 -11.60 26.52
C VAL A 502 -31.17 -10.82 27.44
N ARG A 503 -30.45 -9.81 26.91
CA ARG A 503 -29.57 -8.95 27.72
C ARG A 503 -30.33 -8.13 28.74
N GLU A 504 -31.50 -7.60 28.39
CA GLU A 504 -32.35 -6.87 29.31
C GLU A 504 -32.84 -7.77 30.45
N TYR A 505 -33.30 -8.98 30.12
CA TYR A 505 -33.69 -9.98 31.12
C TYR A 505 -32.53 -10.36 32.04
N ALA A 506 -31.35 -10.59 31.48
CA ALA A 506 -30.14 -10.94 32.25
C ALA A 506 -29.74 -9.82 33.20
N LYS A 507 -29.72 -8.56 32.72
CA LYS A 507 -29.41 -7.39 33.56
C LYS A 507 -30.41 -7.23 34.69
N LYS A 508 -31.71 -7.38 34.40
CA LYS A 508 -32.78 -7.29 35.42
C LYS A 508 -32.61 -8.39 36.46
N GLY A 509 -32.41 -9.63 36.05
CA GLY A 509 -32.17 -10.75 36.97
C GLY A 509 -30.91 -10.57 37.82
N MET A 510 -29.83 -10.04 37.28
CA MET A 510 -28.62 -9.69 38.04
C MET A 510 -28.88 -8.58 39.06
N GLN A 511 -29.67 -7.56 38.69
CA GLN A 511 -30.04 -6.48 39.62
C GLN A 511 -30.89 -7.00 40.76
N GLU A 512 -31.88 -7.84 40.47
CA GLU A 512 -32.73 -8.49 41.49
C GLU A 512 -31.89 -9.34 42.43
N LYS A 513 -30.98 -10.17 41.92
CA LYS A 513 -30.09 -11.00 42.74
C LYS A 513 -29.08 -10.18 43.54
N SER A 514 -28.56 -9.09 42.98
CA SER A 514 -27.71 -8.15 43.72
C SER A 514 -28.46 -7.47 44.87
N GLY A 515 -29.72 -7.10 44.63
CA GLY A 515 -30.59 -6.57 45.67
C GLY A 515 -30.85 -7.58 46.78
N GLU A 516 -31.24 -8.81 46.45
CA GLU A 516 -31.43 -9.91 47.42
C GLU A 516 -30.12 -10.19 48.23
N PHE A 517 -28.96 -10.14 47.58
CA PHE A 517 -27.67 -10.33 48.23
C PHE A 517 -27.36 -9.20 49.22
N ALA A 518 -27.60 -7.95 48.81
CA ALA A 518 -27.42 -6.80 49.68
C ALA A 518 -28.37 -6.83 50.90
N GLU A 519 -29.65 -7.20 50.71
CA GLU A 519 -30.64 -7.34 51.77
C GLU A 519 -30.28 -8.46 52.77
N ARG A 520 -29.60 -9.50 52.31
CA ARG A 520 -29.07 -10.59 53.18
C ARG A 520 -27.76 -10.26 53.87
N GLY A 521 -27.34 -8.98 53.85
CA GLY A 521 -26.13 -8.52 54.52
C GLY A 521 -24.80 -8.85 53.83
N GLY A 522 -24.85 -9.17 52.52
CA GLY A 522 -23.62 -9.41 51.72
C GLY A 522 -22.88 -10.71 52.03
N VAL A 523 -23.53 -11.70 52.66
CA VAL A 523 -22.95 -12.99 53.04
C VAL A 523 -23.29 -14.06 52.00
N ILE A 524 -22.28 -14.71 51.44
CA ILE A 524 -22.44 -15.94 50.64
C ILE A 524 -22.60 -17.11 51.60
N GLN A 525 -23.77 -17.78 51.60
CA GLN A 525 -23.98 -19.05 52.30
C GLN A 525 -23.51 -20.23 51.48
#